data_7d976ebe6d1d7e2dbcc5baefbac44251
#
_entry.id   7d976ebe6d1d7e2dbcc5baefbac44251
#
_cell.length_a   1.000
_cell.length_b   1.000
_cell.length_c   1.000
_cell.angle_alpha   90.00
_cell.angle_beta   90.00
_cell.angle_gamma   90.00
#
_symmetry.space_group_name_H-M   'P 1'
#
loop_
_entity.id
_entity.type
_entity.pdbx_description
1 polymer ?
#
loop_
_entity_poly.entity_id
_entity_poly.type
_entity_poly.pdbx_seq_one_letter_code
_entity_poly.pdbx_strand_id
1 'polypeptide(L)'
;MCIRDSCKRVYNCAGNDVYEGDLSVYTNPWTLPLDAKEHLLEELHESHFPVRTGTHIEERPGCVNFSVVGRGANQTERLVYSDWDSIKEERRGIAERFNKKFPELHAFVGGVTGVDISSKGSDKSQIIRDFPDGDVVFFGDRLDPHGNDRPLADAIIDNKLGIVVEVLGWKDTWNKLK
;
A
#
# COMPACT_ATOMS: atom_id res chain seq x y z
N MET A 1 -17.16 -12.14 14.12
CA MET A 1 -16.11 -11.51 14.93
C MET A 1 -15.30 -10.62 14.00
N CYS A 2 -15.38 -9.32 14.18
CA CYS A 2 -14.61 -8.38 13.37
C CYS A 2 -13.16 -8.39 13.91
N ILE A 3 -12.15 -8.33 13.03
CA ILE A 3 -10.73 -8.26 13.45
C ILE A 3 -10.50 -7.07 14.39
N ARG A 4 -11.24 -5.96 14.19
CA ARG A 4 -11.21 -4.78 15.07
C ARG A 4 -11.52 -5.07 16.53
N ASP A 5 -12.40 -6.05 16.81
CA ASP A 5 -12.82 -6.38 18.18
C ASP A 5 -11.73 -7.08 19.01
N SER A 6 -10.69 -7.61 18.35
CA SER A 6 -9.59 -8.34 19.00
C SER A 6 -8.28 -7.57 19.06
N CYS A 7 -8.22 -6.37 18.44
CA CYS A 7 -7.02 -5.55 18.37
C CYS A 7 -7.19 -4.26 19.19
N LYS A 8 -6.15 -3.86 19.94
CA LYS A 8 -6.16 -2.58 20.66
C LYS A 8 -6.21 -1.39 19.69
N ARG A 9 -5.47 -1.49 18.58
CA ARG A 9 -5.38 -0.45 17.57
C ARG A 9 -5.30 -1.05 16.17
N VAL A 10 -5.93 -0.43 15.19
CA VAL A 10 -5.94 -0.84 13.78
C VAL A 10 -5.40 0.30 12.93
N TYR A 11 -4.38 0.01 12.14
CA TYR A 11 -3.74 0.93 11.21
C TYR A 11 -4.16 0.61 9.79
N ASN A 12 -5.09 1.38 9.24
CA ASN A 12 -5.50 1.30 7.85
C ASN A 12 -4.63 2.23 6.98
N CYS A 13 -4.65 2.04 5.67
CA CYS A 13 -3.99 2.91 4.70
C CYS A 13 -2.54 3.23 5.08
N ALA A 14 -1.75 2.21 5.45
CA ALA A 14 -0.36 2.36 5.86
C ALA A 14 -0.17 3.25 7.13
N GLY A 15 -1.14 3.30 8.03
CA GLY A 15 -1.12 4.15 9.22
C GLY A 15 -1.67 5.57 9.02
N ASN A 16 -2.27 5.84 7.86
CA ASN A 16 -2.92 7.10 7.56
C ASN A 16 -4.36 7.21 8.09
N ASP A 17 -4.92 6.09 8.55
CA ASP A 17 -6.26 6.01 9.14
C ASP A 17 -6.21 5.01 10.30
N VAL A 18 -6.31 5.51 11.54
CA VAL A 18 -6.04 4.74 12.76
C VAL A 18 -7.27 4.72 13.65
N TYR A 19 -7.61 3.53 14.14
CA TYR A 19 -8.73 3.29 15.03
C TYR A 19 -8.29 2.61 16.33
N GLU A 20 -8.96 2.97 17.43
CA GLU A 20 -9.00 2.22 18.69
C GLU A 20 -10.44 1.75 18.93
N GLY A 21 -10.69 0.44 18.77
CA GLY A 21 -12.06 -0.06 18.66
C GLY A 21 -12.80 0.63 17.49
N ASP A 22 -13.94 1.26 17.78
CA ASP A 22 -14.72 2.01 16.78
C ASP A 22 -14.38 3.51 16.72
N LEU A 23 -13.46 3.98 17.57
CA LEU A 23 -13.04 5.37 17.60
C LEU A 23 -11.94 5.66 16.58
N SER A 24 -12.19 6.57 15.64
CA SER A 24 -11.13 7.13 14.79
C SER A 24 -10.25 8.05 15.64
N VAL A 25 -8.98 7.69 15.80
CA VAL A 25 -8.00 8.48 16.59
C VAL A 25 -7.07 9.30 15.68
N TYR A 26 -6.97 8.95 14.41
CA TYR A 26 -6.21 9.70 13.44
C TYR A 26 -6.71 9.43 12.01
N THR A 27 -6.84 10.48 11.20
CA THR A 27 -7.09 10.38 9.76
C THR A 27 -6.23 11.44 9.07
N ASN A 28 -5.38 11.01 8.15
CA ASN A 28 -4.53 11.92 7.38
C ASN A 28 -5.39 12.67 6.33
N PRO A 29 -5.45 14.03 6.36
CA PRO A 29 -6.26 14.81 5.44
C PRO A 29 -5.62 15.02 4.06
N TRP A 30 -4.45 14.43 3.79
CA TRP A 30 -3.75 14.59 2.52
C TRP A 30 -4.60 14.12 1.33
N THR A 31 -4.58 14.87 0.26
CA THR A 31 -5.22 14.56 -1.02
C THR A 31 -4.21 14.63 -2.16
N LEU A 32 -4.45 13.87 -3.22
CA LEU A 32 -3.57 13.86 -4.40
C LEU A 32 -3.61 15.24 -5.09
N PRO A 33 -2.45 15.87 -5.37
CA PRO A 33 -2.38 17.09 -6.16
C PRO A 33 -3.00 16.92 -7.54
N LEU A 34 -3.60 17.99 -8.08
CA LEU A 34 -4.34 17.94 -9.34
C LEU A 34 -3.46 17.53 -10.53
N ASP A 35 -2.25 18.07 -10.62
CA ASP A 35 -1.26 17.75 -11.65
C ASP A 35 -0.79 16.29 -11.60
N ALA A 36 -0.68 15.73 -10.39
CA ALA A 36 -0.39 14.31 -10.20
C ALA A 36 -1.58 13.43 -10.64
N LYS A 37 -2.80 13.88 -10.37
CA LYS A 37 -4.03 13.19 -10.85
C LYS A 37 -4.15 13.21 -12.37
N GLU A 38 -3.88 14.35 -12.99
CA GLU A 38 -3.85 14.49 -14.45
C GLU A 38 -2.82 13.55 -15.08
N HIS A 39 -1.62 13.47 -14.52
CA HIS A 39 -0.60 12.54 -14.98
C HIS A 39 -1.04 11.06 -14.89
N LEU A 40 -1.73 10.65 -13.83
CA LEU A 40 -2.26 9.29 -13.74
C LEU A 40 -3.34 9.02 -14.81
N LEU A 41 -4.12 10.01 -15.18
CA LEU A 41 -5.08 9.89 -16.29
C LEU A 41 -4.38 9.77 -17.65
N GLU A 42 -3.25 10.45 -17.85
CA GLU A 42 -2.39 10.27 -19.02
C GLU A 42 -1.85 8.84 -19.08
N GLU A 43 -1.27 8.33 -17.98
CA GLU A 43 -0.79 6.95 -17.87
C GLU A 43 -1.90 5.92 -18.15
N LEU A 44 -3.11 6.17 -17.66
CA LEU A 44 -4.28 5.33 -17.95
C LEU A 44 -4.62 5.33 -19.44
N HIS A 45 -4.56 6.49 -20.09
CA HIS A 45 -4.84 6.64 -21.52
C HIS A 45 -3.79 5.94 -22.39
N GLU A 46 -2.52 6.03 -22.00
CA GLU A 46 -1.39 5.43 -22.73
C GLU A 46 -1.27 3.92 -22.54
N SER A 47 -1.91 3.36 -21.52
CA SER A 47 -1.87 1.93 -21.26
C SER A 47 -2.47 1.10 -22.40
N HIS A 48 -1.77 0.06 -22.79
CA HIS A 48 -2.21 -0.88 -23.84
C HIS A 48 -3.08 -2.02 -23.33
N PHE A 49 -3.29 -2.14 -22.01
CA PHE A 49 -4.22 -3.14 -21.49
C PHE A 49 -5.66 -2.76 -21.82
N PRO A 50 -6.46 -3.66 -22.43
CA PRO A 50 -7.73 -3.26 -23.06
C PRO A 50 -8.90 -3.12 -22.08
N VAL A 51 -8.83 -3.74 -20.90
CA VAL A 51 -9.96 -3.76 -19.95
C VAL A 51 -9.90 -2.57 -19.01
N ARG A 52 -11.02 -1.86 -18.89
CA ARG A 52 -11.24 -0.69 -18.03
C ARG A 52 -12.56 -0.86 -17.28
N THR A 53 -12.53 -1.01 -15.96
CA THR A 53 -13.73 -1.34 -15.17
C THR A 53 -13.84 -0.51 -13.91
N GLY A 54 -14.79 0.41 -13.90
CA GLY A 54 -15.12 1.26 -12.76
C GLY A 54 -14.10 2.37 -12.48
N THR A 55 -13.83 2.65 -11.21
CA THR A 55 -12.93 3.73 -10.78
C THR A 55 -11.47 3.34 -10.92
N HIS A 56 -10.66 4.21 -11.52
CA HIS A 56 -9.22 3.98 -11.72
C HIS A 56 -8.34 4.68 -10.68
N ILE A 57 -8.81 5.77 -10.08
CA ILE A 57 -8.15 6.52 -9.02
C ILE A 57 -9.06 6.49 -7.80
N GLU A 58 -8.70 5.71 -6.79
CA GLU A 58 -9.46 5.58 -5.54
C GLU A 58 -8.74 6.35 -4.44
N GLU A 59 -9.35 7.46 -4.01
CA GLU A 59 -8.84 8.27 -2.90
C GLU A 59 -9.18 7.61 -1.56
N ARG A 60 -8.20 7.57 -0.66
CA ARG A 60 -8.29 7.03 0.70
C ARG A 60 -7.59 7.99 1.66
N PRO A 61 -7.81 7.87 2.98
CA PRO A 61 -7.05 8.67 3.93
C PRO A 61 -5.54 8.60 3.68
N GLY A 62 -4.93 9.74 3.37
CA GLY A 62 -3.49 9.91 3.16
C GLY A 62 -2.86 9.16 2.01
N CYS A 63 -3.64 8.49 1.16
CA CYS A 63 -3.12 7.78 0.00
C CYS A 63 -4.15 7.66 -1.13
N VAL A 64 -3.66 7.27 -2.30
CA VAL A 64 -4.48 6.98 -3.48
C VAL A 64 -4.07 5.62 -4.04
N ASN A 65 -5.04 4.81 -4.46
CA ASN A 65 -4.77 3.62 -5.24
C ASN A 65 -5.14 3.88 -6.70
N PHE A 66 -4.16 3.79 -7.58
CA PHE A 66 -4.34 3.84 -9.02
C PHE A 66 -4.38 2.42 -9.60
N SER A 67 -5.31 2.14 -10.52
CA SER A 67 -5.42 0.82 -11.15
C SER A 67 -5.83 0.95 -12.62
N VAL A 68 -5.00 0.45 -13.52
CA VAL A 68 -5.26 0.44 -14.96
C VAL A 68 -6.51 -0.37 -15.30
N VAL A 69 -6.67 -1.56 -14.71
CA VAL A 69 -7.87 -2.38 -14.93
C VAL A 69 -9.11 -1.83 -14.22
N GLY A 70 -8.90 -0.99 -13.20
CA GLY A 70 -9.95 -0.36 -12.40
C GLY A 70 -10.44 -1.17 -11.19
N ARG A 71 -11.03 -0.46 -10.24
CA ARG A 71 -11.47 -1.03 -8.96
C ARG A 71 -12.73 -1.89 -9.07
N GLY A 72 -13.54 -1.68 -10.11
CA GLY A 72 -14.72 -2.50 -10.42
C GLY A 72 -14.39 -3.84 -11.07
N ALA A 73 -13.15 -4.10 -11.42
CA ALA A 73 -12.73 -5.33 -12.08
C ALA A 73 -13.04 -6.57 -11.22
N ASN A 74 -13.62 -7.59 -11.83
CA ASN A 74 -13.89 -8.89 -11.22
C ASN A 74 -12.58 -9.69 -11.06
N GLN A 75 -12.67 -10.85 -10.39
CA GLN A 75 -11.48 -11.67 -10.10
C GLN A 75 -10.75 -12.13 -11.38
N THR A 76 -11.48 -12.50 -12.42
CA THR A 76 -10.90 -12.95 -13.69
C THR A 76 -10.16 -11.80 -14.38
N GLU A 77 -10.78 -10.62 -14.48
CA GLU A 77 -10.16 -9.43 -15.06
C GLU A 77 -8.87 -9.02 -14.32
N ARG A 78 -8.87 -9.13 -12.99
CA ARG A 78 -7.70 -8.87 -12.14
C ARG A 78 -6.58 -9.87 -12.38
N LEU A 79 -6.89 -11.15 -12.54
CA LEU A 79 -5.91 -12.19 -12.83
C LEU A 79 -5.30 -11.98 -14.22
N VAL A 80 -6.13 -11.74 -15.25
CA VAL A 80 -5.66 -11.46 -16.60
C VAL A 80 -4.74 -10.23 -16.65
N TYR A 81 -5.10 -9.16 -15.90
CA TYR A 81 -4.21 -7.99 -15.78
C TYR A 81 -2.90 -8.33 -15.07
N SER A 82 -2.97 -9.08 -13.98
CA SER A 82 -1.78 -9.48 -13.20
C SER A 82 -0.81 -10.31 -14.03
N ASP A 83 -1.31 -11.26 -14.81
CA ASP A 83 -0.51 -12.09 -15.72
C ASP A 83 0.13 -11.25 -16.82
N TRP A 84 -0.64 -10.33 -17.41
CA TRP A 84 -0.14 -9.39 -18.40
C TRP A 84 0.93 -8.45 -17.82
N ASP A 85 0.68 -7.87 -16.65
CA ASP A 85 1.61 -6.97 -15.97
C ASP A 85 2.90 -7.68 -15.51
N SER A 86 2.83 -8.98 -15.20
CA SER A 86 4.02 -9.76 -14.85
C SER A 86 5.05 -9.84 -15.99
N ILE A 87 4.58 -9.66 -17.23
CA ILE A 87 5.41 -9.67 -18.45
C ILE A 87 5.77 -8.25 -18.87
N LYS A 88 4.84 -7.31 -18.76
CA LYS A 88 4.98 -5.93 -19.26
C LYS A 88 5.58 -4.97 -18.24
N GLU A 89 5.54 -5.32 -16.97
CA GLU A 89 5.99 -4.47 -15.85
C GLU A 89 5.37 -3.06 -15.87
N GLU A 90 4.11 -2.95 -16.35
CA GLU A 90 3.45 -1.67 -16.56
C GLU A 90 3.33 -0.88 -15.26
N ARG A 91 2.85 -1.52 -14.17
CA ARG A 91 2.70 -0.85 -12.88
C ARG A 91 4.03 -0.33 -12.35
N ARG A 92 5.10 -1.09 -12.54
CA ARG A 92 6.45 -0.68 -12.17
C ARG A 92 6.89 0.54 -12.97
N GLY A 93 6.71 0.51 -14.30
CA GLY A 93 7.02 1.63 -15.17
C GLY A 93 6.24 2.90 -14.81
N ILE A 94 4.93 2.76 -14.50
CA ILE A 94 4.09 3.87 -14.03
C ILE A 94 4.65 4.46 -12.72
N ALA A 95 4.95 3.61 -11.73
CA ALA A 95 5.49 4.07 -10.45
C ALA A 95 6.84 4.79 -10.62
N GLU A 96 7.73 4.27 -11.47
CA GLU A 96 9.04 4.89 -11.76
C GLU A 96 8.89 6.26 -12.43
N ARG A 97 8.04 6.39 -13.45
CA ARG A 97 7.77 7.67 -14.14
C ARG A 97 7.12 8.68 -13.19
N PHE A 98 6.15 8.23 -12.39
CA PHE A 98 5.49 9.05 -11.39
C PHE A 98 6.49 9.60 -10.36
N ASN A 99 7.31 8.74 -9.77
CA ASN A 99 8.31 9.11 -8.76
C ASN A 99 9.37 10.09 -9.33
N LYS A 100 9.69 9.98 -10.62
CA LYS A 100 10.59 10.91 -11.29
C LYS A 100 9.97 12.29 -11.48
N LYS A 101 8.68 12.33 -11.81
CA LYS A 101 7.93 13.58 -12.09
C LYS A 101 7.53 14.31 -10.81
N PHE A 102 7.21 13.57 -9.74
CA PHE A 102 6.75 14.09 -8.45
C PHE A 102 7.65 13.63 -7.30
N PRO A 103 8.81 14.26 -7.13
CA PRO A 103 9.81 13.80 -6.15
C PRO A 103 9.38 13.93 -4.69
N GLU A 104 8.35 14.71 -4.38
CA GLU A 104 7.73 14.86 -3.05
C GLU A 104 6.70 13.77 -2.73
N LEU A 105 6.25 13.03 -3.75
CA LEU A 105 5.34 11.90 -3.61
C LEU A 105 6.09 10.58 -3.72
N HIS A 106 5.40 9.50 -3.35
CA HIS A 106 5.92 8.15 -3.50
C HIS A 106 4.85 7.24 -4.07
N ALA A 107 5.16 6.63 -5.22
CA ALA A 107 4.34 5.61 -5.87
C ALA A 107 5.07 4.27 -5.80
N PHE A 108 4.35 3.21 -5.44
CA PHE A 108 4.88 1.84 -5.40
C PHE A 108 3.81 0.83 -5.82
N VAL A 109 4.26 -0.31 -6.32
CA VAL A 109 3.36 -1.38 -6.76
C VAL A 109 2.69 -2.00 -5.53
N GLY A 110 1.36 -1.88 -5.46
CA GLY A 110 0.54 -2.38 -4.37
C GLY A 110 -0.45 -3.47 -4.79
N GLY A 111 -0.62 -4.48 -3.96
CA GLY A 111 -1.57 -5.55 -4.21
C GLY A 111 -1.42 -6.23 -5.58
N VAL A 112 -2.55 -6.68 -6.16
CA VAL A 112 -2.56 -7.47 -7.41
C VAL A 112 -2.60 -6.59 -8.66
N THR A 113 -3.28 -5.42 -8.60
CA THR A 113 -3.56 -4.60 -9.79
C THR A 113 -3.31 -3.11 -9.60
N GLY A 114 -2.81 -2.70 -8.42
CA GLY A 114 -2.71 -1.29 -8.05
C GLY A 114 -1.29 -0.74 -8.06
N VAL A 115 -1.23 0.58 -8.11
CA VAL A 115 -0.09 1.41 -7.70
C VAL A 115 -0.60 2.28 -6.56
N ASP A 116 0.01 2.17 -5.39
CA ASP A 116 -0.33 2.97 -4.21
C ASP A 116 0.54 4.22 -4.19
N ILE A 117 -0.07 5.37 -3.94
CA ILE A 117 0.56 6.69 -4.00
C ILE A 117 0.24 7.44 -2.72
N SER A 118 1.27 8.05 -2.11
CA SER A 118 1.15 8.88 -0.91
C SER A 118 2.21 9.99 -0.91
N SER A 119 2.12 10.92 0.05
CA SER A 119 3.24 11.80 0.32
C SER A 119 4.41 11.01 0.91
N LYS A 120 5.65 11.45 0.67
CA LYS A 120 6.82 10.83 1.30
C LYS A 120 6.70 10.85 2.82
N GLY A 121 7.05 9.73 3.46
CA GLY A 121 6.96 9.54 4.90
C GLY A 121 5.56 9.13 5.40
N SER A 122 4.57 9.00 4.49
CA SER A 122 3.24 8.47 4.82
C SER A 122 3.09 6.98 4.48
N ASP A 123 4.20 6.25 4.47
CA ASP A 123 4.24 4.79 4.33
C ASP A 123 4.08 4.09 5.70
N LYS A 124 4.16 2.76 5.70
CA LYS A 124 3.98 1.96 6.93
C LYS A 124 5.00 2.27 8.01
N SER A 125 6.17 2.84 7.71
CA SER A 125 7.19 3.17 8.72
C SER A 125 6.68 4.18 9.76
N GLN A 126 5.73 5.05 9.40
CA GLN A 126 5.15 6.01 10.33
C GLN A 126 4.51 5.38 11.58
N ILE A 127 4.16 4.09 11.52
CA ILE A 127 3.53 3.36 12.62
C ILE A 127 4.46 3.22 13.83
N ILE A 128 5.79 3.22 13.63
CA ILE A 128 6.77 3.07 14.74
C ILE A 128 6.66 4.16 15.79
N ARG A 129 6.12 5.34 15.46
CA ARG A 129 5.89 6.44 16.41
C ARG A 129 5.04 6.05 17.62
N ASP A 130 4.20 5.02 17.44
CA ASP A 130 3.30 4.54 18.48
C ASP A 130 3.95 3.42 19.33
N PHE A 131 5.20 3.04 19.03
CA PHE A 131 5.97 2.00 19.70
C PHE A 131 7.37 2.49 20.12
N PRO A 132 7.49 3.60 20.89
CA PRO A 132 8.78 4.20 21.22
C PRO A 132 9.66 3.33 22.11
N ASP A 133 9.04 2.44 22.90
CA ASP A 133 9.74 1.60 23.89
C ASP A 133 10.24 0.27 23.30
N GLY A 134 9.93 -0.02 22.05
CA GLY A 134 10.32 -1.26 21.40
C GLY A 134 9.37 -2.43 21.66
N ASP A 135 9.92 -3.66 21.73
CA ASP A 135 9.21 -4.94 21.92
C ASP A 135 8.21 -5.27 20.78
N VAL A 136 8.53 -4.82 19.55
CA VAL A 136 7.71 -5.06 18.36
C VAL A 136 8.05 -6.42 17.74
N VAL A 137 7.04 -7.22 17.44
CA VAL A 137 7.15 -8.39 16.55
C VAL A 137 6.28 -8.11 15.33
N PHE A 138 6.92 -7.85 14.19
CA PHE A 138 6.24 -7.52 12.95
C PHE A 138 6.24 -8.72 12.00
N PHE A 139 5.06 -9.10 11.52
CA PHE A 139 4.87 -10.13 10.49
C PHE A 139 4.51 -9.44 9.17
N GLY A 140 5.38 -9.53 8.15
CA GLY A 140 5.21 -8.92 6.85
C GLY A 140 5.29 -9.95 5.72
N ASP A 141 4.44 -9.82 4.69
CA ASP A 141 4.43 -10.70 3.52
C ASP A 141 5.01 -10.03 2.25
N ARG A 142 5.36 -8.74 2.34
CA ARG A 142 5.94 -7.96 1.25
C ARG A 142 7.21 -7.23 1.72
N LEU A 143 8.24 -8.02 2.07
CA LEU A 143 9.55 -7.53 2.54
C LEU A 143 10.58 -7.37 1.42
N ASP A 144 10.22 -7.67 0.18
CA ASP A 144 11.06 -7.42 -0.99
C ASP A 144 11.37 -5.91 -1.14
N PRO A 145 12.43 -5.51 -1.90
CA PRO A 145 12.86 -4.11 -2.02
C PRO A 145 11.76 -3.13 -2.47
N HIS A 146 10.72 -3.62 -3.14
CA HIS A 146 9.58 -2.85 -3.63
C HIS A 146 8.29 -3.17 -2.87
N GLY A 147 8.36 -3.98 -1.82
CA GLY A 147 7.23 -4.38 -1.00
C GLY A 147 6.78 -3.27 -0.06
N ASN A 148 5.48 -3.17 0.15
CA ASN A 148 4.89 -2.14 1.01
C ASN A 148 5.12 -2.37 2.52
N ASP A 149 5.63 -3.54 2.93
CA ASP A 149 6.01 -3.85 4.31
C ASP A 149 7.48 -3.49 4.60
N ARG A 150 8.29 -3.35 3.55
CA ARG A 150 9.72 -3.08 3.66
C ARG A 150 10.05 -1.81 4.48
N PRO A 151 9.39 -0.65 4.26
CA PRO A 151 9.67 0.55 5.04
C PRO A 151 9.48 0.37 6.54
N LEU A 152 8.44 -0.35 6.97
CA LEU A 152 8.21 -0.63 8.38
C LEU A 152 9.25 -1.60 8.93
N ALA A 153 9.59 -2.64 8.18
CA ALA A 153 10.62 -3.60 8.58
C ALA A 153 11.99 -2.91 8.79
N ASP A 154 12.42 -2.09 7.84
CA ASP A 154 13.66 -1.32 7.95
C ASP A 154 13.62 -0.37 9.15
N ALA A 155 12.50 0.34 9.35
CA ALA A 155 12.36 1.25 10.48
C ALA A 155 12.43 0.52 11.85
N ILE A 156 11.87 -0.68 11.98
CA ILE A 156 11.97 -1.50 13.21
C ILE A 156 13.41 -1.93 13.46
N ILE A 157 14.12 -2.38 12.43
CA ILE A 157 15.51 -2.84 12.52
C ILE A 157 16.46 -1.69 12.85
N ASP A 158 16.37 -0.60 12.09
CA ASP A 158 17.27 0.56 12.23
C ASP A 158 17.15 1.23 13.60
N ASN A 159 15.93 1.30 14.14
CA ASN A 159 15.66 1.87 15.47
C ASN A 159 15.77 0.83 16.60
N LYS A 160 16.09 -0.43 16.31
CA LYS A 160 16.20 -1.53 17.30
C LYS A 160 14.93 -1.71 18.15
N LEU A 161 13.76 -1.56 17.51
CA LEU A 161 12.48 -1.64 18.20
C LEU A 161 11.96 -3.07 18.36
N GLY A 162 12.57 -4.07 17.72
CA GLY A 162 12.12 -5.44 17.80
C GLY A 162 12.60 -6.34 16.67
N ILE A 163 11.78 -7.33 16.32
CA ILE A 163 12.10 -8.31 15.28
C ILE A 163 11.08 -8.29 14.14
N VAL A 164 11.57 -8.63 12.95
CA VAL A 164 10.75 -8.77 11.73
C VAL A 164 10.70 -10.23 11.35
N VAL A 165 9.51 -10.74 11.07
CA VAL A 165 9.24 -12.11 10.65
C VAL A 165 8.61 -12.10 9.28
N GLU A 166 9.32 -12.61 8.29
CA GLU A 166 8.76 -12.80 6.94
C GLU A 166 7.75 -13.94 6.94
N VAL A 167 6.62 -13.72 6.29
CA VAL A 167 5.53 -14.69 6.16
C VAL A 167 5.01 -14.73 4.73
N LEU A 168 4.38 -15.86 4.35
CA LEU A 168 3.74 -16.02 3.04
C LEU A 168 2.27 -15.55 3.04
N GLY A 169 1.80 -14.99 4.13
CA GLY A 169 0.43 -14.51 4.33
C GLY A 169 -0.15 -14.96 5.66
N TRP A 170 -1.42 -14.66 5.89
CA TRP A 170 -2.07 -14.83 7.21
C TRP A 170 -2.04 -16.26 7.78
N LYS A 171 -2.09 -17.31 6.94
CA LYS A 171 -2.00 -18.71 7.41
C LYS A 171 -0.63 -19.03 7.97
N ASP A 172 0.42 -18.54 7.32
CA ASP A 172 1.79 -18.70 7.79
C ASP A 172 2.04 -17.93 9.10
N THR A 173 1.53 -16.68 9.19
CA THR A 173 1.52 -15.91 10.44
C THR A 173 0.90 -16.73 11.58
N TRP A 174 -0.28 -17.31 11.35
CA TRP A 174 -0.98 -18.09 12.36
C TRP A 174 -0.21 -19.33 12.80
N ASN A 175 0.51 -19.98 11.90
CA ASN A 175 1.34 -21.14 12.23
C ASN A 175 2.58 -20.76 13.04
N LYS A 176 3.17 -19.58 12.80
CA LYS A 176 4.34 -19.07 13.53
C LYS A 176 4.00 -18.50 14.92
N LEU A 177 2.74 -18.19 15.18
CA LEU A 177 2.24 -17.72 16.47
C LEU A 177 1.85 -18.86 17.44
N LYS A 178 1.81 -20.10 16.99
CA LYS A 178 1.55 -21.29 17.81
C LYS A 178 2.82 -21.87 18.41
#